data_4ea44553cc4242df391092b1ae2f393b
#
_entry.id   4ea44553cc4242df391092b1ae2f393b
#
_cell.length_a   1.000
_cell.length_b   1.000
_cell.length_c   1.000
_cell.angle_alpha   90.00
_cell.angle_beta   90.00
_cell.angle_gamma   90.00
#
_symmetry.space_group_name_H-M   'P 1'
#
loop_
_entity.id
_entity.type
_entity.pdbx_description
1 polymer ?
#
loop_
_entity_poly.entity_id
_entity_poly.type
_entity_poly.pdbx_seq_one_letter_code
_entity_poly.pdbx_strand_id
1 'polypeptide(L)'
;MTTTPPPTVPAAVPTATPGTTGTGAREPRRVGAVRPSQLIHTYGIGSLVDLPHMSVIVSGIDRWDSRYQANVVEPRLTEALRQVVGTQLDALRHAPRDIETNNYWDDWAWIGVPAYPFPRWLRCASCKRLDRIDKGVFEIDIDPVRTHRSRYFHDCSGKKHDAQPVRVVAACPAGHLDDFPWEELVHSDHPCSGTSLLELRDTPGGSRATDQKAVCLTCGQEFPVRQAFSQTAASIMPGCRGRHPHLDSYTNGGCGNSLVAQLVGASNAWFPVFKSALSLPSGDSPLDEAVAAAWHLLEAVTAKPMVDVLMRTEDCRPLREWTADEVWAAIEKRQSAPDDEDAEDLLLPEWRVLTNPHPPSTEEFHSTQVGPPAKYTSLANVVAVDRLREVAALFGFTRIASPDDADDAGGLIANRAPIAVAAPTWLPASETRGEGIFIKFPEQAVVQWEAHYDAEGRYP
;
A
#
# COMPACT_ATOMS: atom_id res chain seq x y z
N MET A 1 27.49 -17.64 16.68
CA MET A 1 27.54 -16.17 16.65
C MET A 1 26.17 -15.69 17.02
N THR A 2 26.01 -15.20 18.23
CA THR A 2 24.73 -14.73 18.79
C THR A 2 24.45 -13.35 18.24
N THR A 3 23.49 -13.24 17.33
CA THR A 3 22.99 -11.96 16.84
C THR A 3 22.07 -11.33 17.88
N THR A 4 22.55 -10.28 18.52
CA THR A 4 21.74 -9.43 19.38
C THR A 4 20.70 -8.71 18.51
N PRO A 5 19.39 -8.76 18.85
CA PRO A 5 18.38 -8.01 18.13
C PRO A 5 18.66 -6.49 18.28
N PRO A 6 18.34 -5.69 17.27
CA PRO A 6 18.47 -4.23 17.37
C PRO A 6 17.60 -3.69 18.50
N PRO A 7 18.01 -2.62 19.18
CA PRO A 7 17.22 -2.02 20.24
C PRO A 7 15.86 -1.58 19.67
N THR A 8 14.81 -2.18 20.19
CA THR A 8 13.46 -1.65 20.06
C THR A 8 13.46 -0.27 20.68
N VAL A 9 13.24 0.75 19.89
CA VAL A 9 12.93 2.10 20.40
C VAL A 9 11.63 1.93 21.20
N PRO A 10 11.64 2.06 22.52
CA PRO A 10 10.41 1.97 23.28
C PRO A 10 9.52 3.11 22.82
N ALA A 11 8.28 2.78 22.48
CA ALA A 11 7.22 3.77 22.44
C ALA A 11 7.14 4.37 23.86
N ALA A 12 7.83 5.47 24.07
CA ALA A 12 7.76 6.23 25.32
C ALA A 12 6.35 6.82 25.39
N VAL A 13 5.47 6.10 26.06
CA VAL A 13 4.22 6.68 26.56
C VAL A 13 4.64 7.65 27.67
N PRO A 14 4.47 8.96 27.50
CA PRO A 14 4.73 9.89 28.57
C PRO A 14 3.66 9.69 29.63
N THR A 15 4.04 9.21 30.81
CA THR A 15 3.21 9.29 32.01
C THR A 15 3.08 10.77 32.38
N ALA A 16 1.98 11.38 32.01
CA ALA A 16 1.66 12.76 32.38
C ALA A 16 1.13 12.80 33.82
N THR A 17 1.82 13.53 34.63
CA THR A 17 1.33 13.98 35.95
C THR A 17 0.28 15.08 35.76
N PRO A 18 -0.90 15.03 36.40
CA PRO A 18 -1.91 16.08 36.25
C PRO A 18 -1.51 17.29 37.07
N GLY A 19 -1.23 18.42 36.44
CA GLY A 19 -0.93 19.66 37.10
C GLY A 19 -0.97 20.86 36.15
N THR A 20 -1.90 21.78 36.48
CA THR A 20 -2.05 23.19 36.13
C THR A 20 -2.76 23.54 34.82
N THR A 21 -3.94 24.09 35.02
CA THR A 21 -4.74 24.93 34.12
C THR A 21 -3.93 26.08 33.54
N GLY A 22 -3.62 26.00 32.26
CA GLY A 22 -2.99 27.06 31.48
C GLY A 22 -3.73 27.28 30.19
N THR A 23 -4.28 28.45 30.03
CA THR A 23 -5.04 28.96 28.90
C THR A 23 -4.33 28.78 27.55
N GLY A 24 -5.06 28.25 26.57
CA GLY A 24 -4.68 28.32 25.13
C GLY A 24 -3.83 27.17 24.60
N ALA A 25 -4.27 25.94 24.74
CA ALA A 25 -3.70 24.83 23.94
C ALA A 25 -3.96 25.10 22.46
N ARG A 26 -2.91 25.46 21.70
CA ARG A 26 -2.97 25.54 20.25
C ARG A 26 -3.18 24.12 19.73
N GLU A 27 -4.24 23.91 18.96
CA GLU A 27 -4.47 22.67 18.24
C GLU A 27 -3.21 22.20 17.52
N PRO A 28 -2.88 20.90 17.54
CA PRO A 28 -1.77 20.37 16.76
C PRO A 28 -2.02 20.67 15.27
N ARG A 29 -1.14 21.44 14.67
CA ARG A 29 -1.27 21.83 13.28
C ARG A 29 -0.87 20.63 12.41
N ARG A 30 -1.84 19.91 11.87
CA ARG A 30 -1.61 18.86 10.86
C ARG A 30 -1.03 19.51 9.61
N VAL A 31 0.02 18.92 9.03
CA VAL A 31 0.69 19.42 7.82
C VAL A 31 0.12 18.78 6.57
N GLY A 32 -0.78 17.84 6.74
CA GLY A 32 -1.44 17.09 5.69
C GLY A 32 -2.00 15.79 6.26
N ALA A 33 -2.83 15.13 5.50
CA ALA A 33 -3.38 13.82 5.82
C ALA A 33 -3.32 12.94 4.56
N VAL A 34 -2.92 11.69 4.73
CA VAL A 34 -3.01 10.68 3.68
C VAL A 34 -4.45 10.19 3.65
N ARG A 35 -5.11 10.28 2.50
CA ARG A 35 -6.48 9.77 2.33
C ARG A 35 -6.49 8.24 2.30
N PRO A 36 -7.57 7.56 2.72
CA PRO A 36 -7.66 6.11 2.67
C PRO A 36 -7.33 5.50 1.31
N SER A 37 -7.82 6.09 0.21
CA SER A 37 -7.51 5.66 -1.15
C SER A 37 -6.01 5.81 -1.50
N GLN A 38 -5.32 6.82 -0.98
CA GLN A 38 -3.89 6.98 -1.19
C GLN A 38 -3.06 5.88 -0.52
N LEU A 39 -3.55 5.27 0.57
CA LEU A 39 -2.91 4.11 1.19
C LEU A 39 -3.01 2.84 0.31
N ILE A 40 -3.93 2.80 -0.64
CA ILE A 40 -4.02 1.71 -1.62
C ILE A 40 -3.19 2.03 -2.86
N HIS A 41 -3.26 3.27 -3.39
CA HIS A 41 -2.77 3.58 -4.72
C HIS A 41 -1.45 4.35 -4.77
N THR A 42 -1.02 5.01 -3.68
CA THR A 42 0.14 5.94 -3.75
C THR A 42 1.11 5.79 -2.57
N TYR A 43 0.59 5.72 -1.35
CA TYR A 43 1.38 5.71 -0.11
C TYR A 43 1.06 4.48 0.74
N GLY A 44 0.93 3.32 0.08
CA GLY A 44 0.62 2.06 0.74
C GLY A 44 1.81 1.44 1.47
N ILE A 45 1.59 0.25 2.00
CA ILE A 45 2.59 -0.53 2.72
C ILE A 45 3.85 -0.66 1.87
N GLY A 46 5.01 -0.40 2.49
CA GLY A 46 6.30 -0.44 1.82
C GLY A 46 6.63 0.79 0.98
N SER A 47 5.73 1.75 0.79
CA SER A 47 6.04 3.01 0.12
C SER A 47 6.89 3.93 0.99
N LEU A 48 7.67 4.79 0.34
CA LEU A 48 8.44 5.84 1.00
C LEU A 48 7.62 7.14 1.00
N VAL A 49 7.47 7.73 2.17
CA VAL A 49 6.74 9.00 2.36
C VAL A 49 7.70 10.06 2.90
N ASP A 50 7.83 11.14 2.15
CA ASP A 50 8.61 12.29 2.60
C ASP A 50 7.75 13.17 3.52
N LEU A 51 8.19 13.30 4.76
CA LEU A 51 7.71 14.26 5.73
C LEU A 51 8.60 15.50 5.71
N PRO A 52 8.20 16.62 6.33
CA PRO A 52 8.95 17.89 6.24
C PRO A 52 10.43 17.81 6.64
N HIS A 53 10.80 16.93 7.57
CA HIS A 53 12.15 16.80 8.09
C HIS A 53 12.68 15.37 8.15
N MET A 54 11.91 14.39 7.70
CA MET A 54 12.31 12.98 7.66
C MET A 54 11.61 12.26 6.52
N SER A 55 12.18 11.15 6.07
CA SER A 55 11.50 10.19 5.20
C SER A 55 11.17 8.96 6.02
N VAL A 56 10.02 8.36 5.74
CA VAL A 56 9.55 7.16 6.43
C VAL A 56 9.11 6.10 5.43
N ILE A 57 9.13 4.84 5.85
CA ILE A 57 8.53 3.72 5.13
C ILE A 57 7.26 3.27 5.88
N VAL A 58 6.17 3.10 5.14
CA VAL A 58 4.89 2.63 5.71
C VAL A 58 5.03 1.16 6.11
N SER A 59 4.69 0.84 7.36
CA SER A 59 4.86 -0.52 7.91
C SER A 59 3.84 -1.52 7.38
N GLY A 60 4.19 -2.82 7.49
CA GLY A 60 3.27 -3.91 7.22
C GLY A 60 2.08 -3.96 8.16
N ILE A 61 1.03 -4.67 7.74
CA ILE A 61 -0.24 -4.77 8.49
C ILE A 61 -0.10 -5.41 9.87
N ASP A 62 0.97 -6.18 10.10
CA ASP A 62 1.27 -6.79 11.41
C ASP A 62 1.46 -5.75 12.52
N ARG A 63 1.71 -4.49 12.16
CA ARG A 63 1.92 -3.38 13.09
C ARG A 63 0.71 -2.46 13.22
N TRP A 64 -0.34 -2.69 12.44
CA TRP A 64 -1.54 -1.85 12.47
C TRP A 64 -2.44 -2.23 13.63
N ASP A 65 -2.97 -1.23 14.35
CA ASP A 65 -3.86 -1.49 15.49
C ASP A 65 -5.26 -1.86 15.03
N SER A 66 -5.60 -3.14 15.18
CA SER A 66 -6.88 -3.71 14.72
C SER A 66 -8.11 -3.16 15.48
N ARG A 67 -7.92 -2.57 16.66
CA ARG A 67 -9.02 -2.00 17.47
C ARG A 67 -9.71 -0.81 16.79
N TYR A 68 -9.02 -0.16 15.86
CA TYR A 68 -9.47 1.07 15.21
C TYR A 68 -9.71 0.91 13.71
N GLN A 69 -9.97 -0.31 13.30
CA GLN A 69 -10.27 -0.68 11.92
C GLN A 69 -11.73 -1.07 11.78
N ALA A 70 -12.41 -0.50 10.79
CA ALA A 70 -13.73 -0.96 10.38
C ALA A 70 -13.60 -1.97 9.24
N ASN A 71 -14.48 -2.96 9.21
CA ASN A 71 -14.58 -3.88 8.09
C ASN A 71 -15.16 -3.19 6.85
N VAL A 72 -14.67 -3.61 5.70
CA VAL A 72 -15.20 -3.26 4.38
C VAL A 72 -15.84 -4.51 3.80
N VAL A 73 -17.12 -4.44 3.51
CA VAL A 73 -17.86 -5.59 2.99
C VAL A 73 -17.95 -5.50 1.47
N GLU A 74 -17.28 -6.40 0.77
CA GLU A 74 -17.41 -6.62 -0.67
C GLU A 74 -17.13 -8.10 -0.96
N PRO A 75 -18.16 -8.96 -0.96
CA PRO A 75 -18.00 -10.41 -1.02
C PRO A 75 -17.28 -10.89 -2.29
N ARG A 76 -17.63 -10.31 -3.46
CA ARG A 76 -17.03 -10.66 -4.75
C ARG A 76 -15.52 -10.39 -4.76
N LEU A 77 -15.10 -9.24 -4.26
CA LEU A 77 -13.69 -8.89 -4.16
C LEU A 77 -12.97 -9.79 -3.16
N THR A 78 -13.59 -10.09 -2.02
CA THR A 78 -13.00 -10.97 -1.01
C THR A 78 -12.74 -12.36 -1.58
N GLU A 79 -13.69 -12.92 -2.33
CA GLU A 79 -13.55 -14.24 -2.95
C GLU A 79 -12.46 -14.24 -4.04
N ALA A 80 -12.45 -13.25 -4.93
CA ALA A 80 -11.41 -13.11 -5.94
C ALA A 80 -10.00 -12.93 -5.34
N LEU A 81 -9.89 -12.34 -4.17
CA LEU A 81 -8.64 -12.18 -3.44
C LEU A 81 -8.22 -13.47 -2.73
N ARG A 82 -9.15 -14.29 -2.24
CA ARG A 82 -8.84 -15.61 -1.65
C ARG A 82 -8.09 -16.52 -2.61
N GLN A 83 -8.44 -16.49 -3.87
CA GLN A 83 -7.76 -17.28 -4.89
C GLN A 83 -6.29 -16.86 -5.10
N VAL A 84 -5.97 -15.59 -4.87
CA VAL A 84 -4.61 -15.05 -5.04
C VAL A 84 -3.79 -15.07 -3.77
N VAL A 85 -4.42 -14.80 -2.61
CA VAL A 85 -3.75 -14.65 -1.31
C VAL A 85 -3.85 -15.92 -0.47
N GLY A 86 -4.91 -16.69 -0.68
CA GLY A 86 -5.20 -17.94 0.02
C GLY A 86 -6.50 -17.89 0.82
N THR A 87 -7.03 -19.06 1.10
CA THR A 87 -8.34 -19.25 1.77
C THR A 87 -8.40 -18.76 3.21
N GLN A 88 -7.25 -18.45 3.83
CA GLN A 88 -7.18 -17.85 5.17
C GLN A 88 -7.62 -16.37 5.20
N LEU A 89 -7.89 -15.76 4.04
CA LEU A 89 -8.37 -14.38 3.99
C LEU A 89 -9.83 -14.30 4.45
N ASP A 90 -10.06 -13.65 5.60
CA ASP A 90 -11.39 -13.54 6.22
C ASP A 90 -12.05 -12.20 5.98
N ALA A 91 -11.27 -11.11 5.89
CA ALA A 91 -11.82 -9.76 5.89
C ALA A 91 -11.03 -8.76 5.05
N LEU A 92 -11.73 -7.75 4.57
CA LEU A 92 -11.17 -6.48 4.12
C LEU A 92 -11.40 -5.43 5.22
N ARG A 93 -10.39 -4.57 5.49
CA ARG A 93 -10.49 -3.58 6.55
C ARG A 93 -9.97 -2.23 6.11
N HIS A 94 -10.60 -1.18 6.58
CA HIS A 94 -10.03 0.16 6.48
C HIS A 94 -8.70 0.26 7.25
N ALA A 95 -7.84 1.18 6.81
CA ALA A 95 -6.72 1.60 7.64
C ALA A 95 -7.23 2.16 8.99
N PRO A 96 -6.42 2.06 10.06
CA PRO A 96 -6.77 2.69 11.33
C PRO A 96 -7.04 4.18 11.11
N ARG A 97 -8.19 4.63 11.58
CA ARG A 97 -8.58 6.05 11.51
C ARG A 97 -8.52 6.66 12.89
N ASP A 98 -8.07 7.90 12.98
CA ASP A 98 -8.40 8.68 14.13
C ASP A 98 -9.92 8.97 14.10
N ILE A 99 -10.54 8.91 15.24
CA ILE A 99 -11.86 9.48 15.42
C ILE A 99 -11.62 10.96 15.68
N GLU A 100 -12.29 11.84 14.95
CA GLU A 100 -12.19 13.27 15.20
C GLU A 100 -12.46 13.55 16.68
N THR A 101 -11.38 13.80 17.41
CA THR A 101 -11.44 14.17 18.82
C THR A 101 -10.88 15.57 18.96
N ASN A 102 -11.59 16.40 19.71
CA ASN A 102 -11.10 17.73 20.09
C ASN A 102 -10.12 17.66 21.26
N ASN A 103 -9.85 16.47 21.78
CA ASN A 103 -8.95 16.25 22.90
C ASN A 103 -7.67 15.56 22.43
N TYR A 104 -6.60 16.33 22.33
CA TYR A 104 -5.26 15.87 21.98
C TYR A 104 -4.69 14.77 22.92
N TRP A 105 -5.21 14.68 24.14
CA TRP A 105 -4.76 13.73 25.16
C TRP A 105 -5.49 12.38 25.07
N ASP A 106 -6.51 12.26 24.22
CA ASP A 106 -7.16 10.99 23.98
C ASP A 106 -6.25 10.03 23.20
N ASP A 107 -6.31 8.76 23.51
CA ASP A 107 -5.56 7.72 22.78
C ASP A 107 -5.82 7.77 21.28
N TRP A 108 -7.02 8.19 20.86
CA TRP A 108 -7.45 8.37 19.48
C TRP A 108 -6.66 9.40 18.68
N ALA A 109 -6.09 10.38 19.32
CA ALA A 109 -5.28 11.41 18.66
C ALA A 109 -3.96 10.87 18.10
N TRP A 110 -3.54 9.68 18.55
CA TRP A 110 -2.29 9.02 18.19
C TRP A 110 -2.47 7.80 17.29
N ILE A 111 -3.71 7.53 16.87
CA ILE A 111 -4.02 6.41 16.01
C ILE A 111 -3.74 6.78 14.56
N GLY A 112 -3.12 5.85 13.84
CA GLY A 112 -2.81 5.98 12.43
C GLY A 112 -2.06 4.76 11.92
N VAL A 113 -1.61 4.87 10.68
CA VAL A 113 -0.78 3.85 10.06
C VAL A 113 0.66 4.01 10.52
N PRO A 114 1.25 3.01 11.19
CA PRO A 114 2.63 3.09 11.65
C PRO A 114 3.62 3.20 10.49
N ALA A 115 4.70 3.94 10.70
CA ALA A 115 5.79 4.07 9.74
C ALA A 115 7.13 4.17 10.47
N TYR A 116 8.21 3.79 9.78
CA TYR A 116 9.57 3.81 10.34
C TYR A 116 10.46 4.77 9.57
N PRO A 117 11.43 5.45 10.24
CA PRO A 117 12.42 6.25 9.54
C PRO A 117 13.19 5.40 8.52
N PHE A 118 13.15 5.82 7.27
CA PHE A 118 13.87 5.20 6.17
C PHE A 118 14.04 6.20 5.01
N PRO A 119 15.22 6.28 4.34
CA PRO A 119 16.44 5.53 4.63
C PRO A 119 17.03 5.86 6.01
N ARG A 120 17.83 4.93 6.56
CA ARG A 120 18.47 5.09 7.87
C ARG A 120 19.77 5.88 7.85
N TRP A 121 20.22 6.27 6.68
CA TRP A 121 21.39 7.13 6.51
C TRP A 121 20.95 8.59 6.44
N LEU A 122 21.61 9.41 7.24
CA LEU A 122 21.39 10.85 7.31
C LEU A 122 22.65 11.61 6.93
N ARG A 123 22.43 12.83 6.42
CA ARG A 123 23.49 13.79 6.11
C ARG A 123 23.31 15.04 6.95
N CYS A 124 24.36 15.46 7.67
CA CYS A 124 24.37 16.76 8.34
C CYS A 124 24.37 17.91 7.32
N ALA A 125 23.47 18.88 7.50
CA ALA A 125 23.37 20.04 6.61
C ALA A 125 24.65 20.91 6.64
N SER A 126 25.35 20.97 7.78
CA SER A 126 26.55 21.77 7.98
C SER A 126 27.84 21.03 7.58
N CYS A 127 28.28 20.07 8.39
CA CYS A 127 29.57 19.40 8.21
C CYS A 127 29.55 18.27 7.19
N LYS A 128 28.41 17.97 6.55
CA LYS A 128 28.23 16.92 5.54
C LYS A 128 28.46 15.49 6.04
N ARG A 129 28.64 15.28 7.34
CA ARG A 129 28.75 13.96 7.95
C ARG A 129 27.61 13.07 7.45
N LEU A 130 27.99 11.90 6.94
CA LEU A 130 27.08 10.85 6.48
C LEU A 130 27.21 9.66 7.43
N ASP A 131 26.13 9.30 8.10
CA ASP A 131 26.13 8.14 9.00
C ASP A 131 24.70 7.59 9.20
N ARG A 132 24.62 6.44 9.83
CA ARG A 132 23.34 5.78 10.14
C ARG A 132 22.74 6.30 11.44
N ILE A 133 21.42 6.34 11.52
CA ILE A 133 20.68 6.77 12.71
C ILE A 133 20.96 5.91 13.94
N ASP A 134 21.29 4.62 13.76
CA ASP A 134 21.55 3.66 14.83
C ASP A 134 22.97 3.72 15.38
N LYS A 135 23.86 4.53 14.79
CA LYS A 135 25.24 4.72 15.31
C LYS A 135 25.37 5.86 16.35
N GLY A 136 24.25 6.53 16.68
CA GLY A 136 24.22 7.56 17.72
C GLY A 136 24.94 8.88 17.36
N VAL A 137 25.29 9.09 16.10
CA VAL A 137 25.87 10.36 15.61
C VAL A 137 24.80 11.43 15.45
N PHE A 138 23.58 11.02 15.13
CA PHE A 138 22.45 11.89 14.99
C PHE A 138 21.44 11.66 16.12
N GLU A 139 20.97 12.74 16.69
CA GLU A 139 19.94 12.73 17.72
C GLU A 139 18.58 13.11 17.10
N ILE A 140 17.49 12.57 17.66
CA ILE A 140 16.15 12.94 17.25
C ILE A 140 15.53 13.90 18.26
N ASP A 141 14.95 15.00 17.78
CA ASP A 141 14.11 15.92 18.54
C ASP A 141 12.66 15.67 18.17
N ILE A 142 11.89 15.12 19.09
CA ILE A 142 10.48 14.81 18.89
C ILE A 142 9.64 15.93 19.54
N ASP A 143 8.92 16.70 18.72
CA ASP A 143 7.93 17.64 19.21
C ASP A 143 6.57 16.92 19.33
N PRO A 144 6.12 16.57 20.54
CA PRO A 144 4.91 15.75 20.71
C PRO A 144 3.63 16.52 20.35
N VAL A 145 3.65 17.84 20.32
CA VAL A 145 2.50 18.68 19.97
C VAL A 145 2.50 19.02 18.48
N ARG A 146 3.67 19.28 17.93
CA ARG A 146 3.87 19.67 16.52
C ARG A 146 4.72 18.62 15.84
N THR A 147 4.17 17.43 15.67
CA THR A 147 4.87 16.25 15.15
C THR A 147 5.61 16.51 13.82
N HIS A 148 5.10 17.44 12.99
CA HIS A 148 5.76 17.89 11.77
C HIS A 148 7.08 18.64 12.00
N ARG A 149 7.41 18.99 13.23
CA ARG A 149 8.70 19.61 13.61
C ARG A 149 9.72 18.60 14.11
N SER A 150 9.30 17.37 14.34
CA SER A 150 10.23 16.29 14.72
C SER A 150 11.28 16.10 13.64
N ARG A 151 12.57 16.12 14.06
CA ARG A 151 13.69 16.09 13.13
C ARG A 151 14.93 15.48 13.75
N TYR A 152 15.82 15.03 12.90
CA TYR A 152 17.16 14.65 13.31
C TYR A 152 18.10 15.85 13.26
N PHE A 153 19.05 15.86 14.18
CA PHE A 153 20.11 16.87 14.21
C PHE A 153 21.47 16.25 14.55
N HIS A 154 22.51 16.97 14.18
CA HIS A 154 23.90 16.64 14.50
C HIS A 154 24.51 17.80 15.26
N ASP A 155 25.09 17.52 16.43
CA ASP A 155 25.90 18.51 17.15
C ASP A 155 27.31 18.49 16.61
N CYS A 156 27.64 19.48 15.80
CA CYS A 156 28.98 19.68 15.29
C CYS A 156 29.42 21.13 15.51
N SER A 157 30.67 21.31 15.90
CA SER A 157 31.24 22.63 16.21
C SER A 157 30.49 23.38 17.33
N GLY A 158 29.92 22.65 18.30
CA GLY A 158 29.17 23.20 19.42
C GLY A 158 27.82 23.79 19.06
N LYS A 159 27.24 23.41 17.91
CA LYS A 159 25.92 23.83 17.44
C LYS A 159 25.16 22.66 16.86
N LYS A 160 23.85 22.65 17.12
CA LYS A 160 22.90 21.69 16.52
C LYS A 160 22.57 22.12 15.11
N HIS A 161 22.79 21.23 14.16
CA HIS A 161 22.47 21.42 12.74
C HIS A 161 21.52 20.30 12.28
N ASP A 162 20.56 20.64 11.42
CA ASP A 162 19.62 19.65 10.87
C ASP A 162 20.35 18.54 10.15
N ALA A 163 19.91 17.30 10.37
CA ALA A 163 20.34 16.13 9.63
C ALA A 163 19.17 15.64 8.77
N GLN A 164 19.44 15.49 7.48
CA GLN A 164 18.44 15.17 6.47
C GLN A 164 18.63 13.75 5.95
N PRO A 165 17.55 13.00 5.67
CA PRO A 165 17.65 11.71 5.00
C PRO A 165 18.36 11.83 3.65
N VAL A 166 19.19 10.86 3.32
CA VAL A 166 19.78 10.76 1.99
C VAL A 166 18.67 10.46 0.97
N ARG A 167 18.89 10.88 -0.27
CA ARG A 167 17.88 10.77 -1.33
C ARG A 167 18.07 9.53 -2.21
N VAL A 168 19.00 8.65 -1.86
CA VAL A 168 19.30 7.44 -2.63
C VAL A 168 19.13 6.21 -1.75
N VAL A 169 18.48 5.21 -2.29
CA VAL A 169 18.23 3.89 -1.72
C VAL A 169 18.61 2.81 -2.71
N ALA A 170 18.55 1.56 -2.33
CA ALA A 170 18.82 0.43 -3.21
C ALA A 170 17.65 -0.55 -3.19
N ALA A 171 17.15 -0.93 -4.36
CA ALA A 171 16.03 -1.85 -4.52
C ALA A 171 16.36 -2.98 -5.49
N CYS A 172 15.56 -4.02 -5.54
CA CYS A 172 15.65 -5.06 -6.56
C CYS A 172 14.27 -5.39 -7.17
N PRO A 173 14.23 -6.04 -8.35
CA PRO A 173 12.96 -6.38 -9.03
C PRO A 173 12.03 -7.27 -8.21
N ALA A 174 12.54 -8.04 -7.24
CA ALA A 174 11.73 -8.84 -6.32
C ALA A 174 11.11 -8.03 -5.15
N GLY A 175 11.03 -6.70 -5.27
CA GLY A 175 10.37 -5.82 -4.31
C GLY A 175 11.15 -5.53 -3.03
N HIS A 176 12.38 -6.05 -2.87
CA HIS A 176 13.22 -5.74 -1.73
C HIS A 176 13.75 -4.30 -1.77
N LEU A 177 14.01 -3.73 -0.60
CA LEU A 177 14.53 -2.38 -0.44
C LEU A 177 15.56 -2.35 0.69
N ASP A 178 16.66 -1.65 0.45
CA ASP A 178 17.72 -1.48 1.44
C ASP A 178 18.25 -0.05 1.44
N ASP A 179 18.96 0.30 2.50
CA ASP A 179 19.77 1.49 2.49
C ASP A 179 20.80 1.41 1.36
N PHE A 180 21.15 2.54 0.76
CA PHE A 180 22.20 2.57 -0.24
C PHE A 180 23.54 2.15 0.40
N PRO A 181 24.33 1.27 -0.22
CA PRO A 181 25.51 0.63 0.39
C PRO A 181 26.74 1.55 0.39
N TRP A 182 26.65 2.67 1.11
CA TRP A 182 27.66 3.73 1.12
C TRP A 182 29.06 3.25 1.48
N GLU A 183 29.19 2.48 2.58
CA GLU A 183 30.49 2.01 3.06
C GLU A 183 31.13 1.03 2.08
N GLU A 184 30.33 0.15 1.48
CA GLU A 184 30.77 -0.88 0.55
C GLU A 184 31.25 -0.26 -0.78
N LEU A 185 30.47 0.70 -1.31
CA LEU A 185 30.83 1.36 -2.58
C LEU A 185 32.03 2.30 -2.45
N VAL A 186 32.15 3.03 -1.34
CA VAL A 186 33.30 3.90 -1.10
C VAL A 186 34.59 3.09 -0.96
N HIS A 187 34.50 1.86 -0.47
CA HIS A 187 35.67 1.00 -0.20
C HIS A 187 35.74 -0.22 -1.14
N SER A 188 35.08 -0.16 -2.30
CA SER A 188 35.06 -1.27 -3.27
C SER A 188 36.44 -1.70 -3.73
N ASP A 189 37.36 -0.74 -3.93
CA ASP A 189 38.70 -1.02 -4.44
C ASP A 189 39.68 -1.33 -3.33
N HIS A 190 39.53 -0.71 -2.16
CA HIS A 190 40.45 -0.87 -1.04
C HIS A 190 39.71 -0.81 0.31
N PRO A 191 39.96 -1.76 1.23
CA PRO A 191 39.34 -1.73 2.56
C PRO A 191 39.82 -0.48 3.33
N CYS A 192 38.98 0.04 4.18
CA CYS A 192 39.31 1.17 5.03
C CYS A 192 40.43 0.78 6.05
N SER A 193 41.44 1.61 6.22
CA SER A 193 42.52 1.39 7.17
C SER A 193 42.13 1.57 8.65
N GLY A 194 40.90 2.04 8.93
CA GLY A 194 40.38 2.28 10.27
C GLY A 194 38.88 2.37 10.29
N THR A 195 38.34 3.07 11.29
CA THR A 195 36.87 3.33 11.34
C THR A 195 36.46 4.24 10.19
N SER A 196 35.49 3.79 9.39
CA SER A 196 34.97 4.56 8.27
C SER A 196 34.23 5.81 8.77
N LEU A 197 34.70 6.98 8.35
CA LEU A 197 34.09 8.28 8.62
C LEU A 197 33.66 8.91 7.30
N LEU A 198 32.38 8.82 6.97
CA LEU A 198 31.85 9.26 5.67
C LEU A 198 31.33 10.70 5.71
N GLU A 199 31.55 11.40 4.62
CA GLU A 199 30.88 12.63 4.26
C GLU A 199 30.21 12.51 2.90
N LEU A 200 29.03 13.11 2.74
CA LEU A 200 28.35 13.22 1.44
C LEU A 200 28.46 14.68 0.97
N ARG A 201 29.30 14.92 -0.03
CA ARG A 201 29.63 16.24 -0.55
C ARG A 201 28.92 16.51 -1.86
N ASP A 202 28.48 17.75 -2.05
CA ASP A 202 27.93 18.20 -3.32
C ASP A 202 29.07 18.46 -4.30
N THR A 203 28.91 18.06 -5.56
CA THR A 203 29.87 18.39 -6.63
C THR A 203 29.64 19.85 -7.07
N PRO A 204 30.68 20.64 -7.31
CA PRO A 204 30.55 22.02 -7.77
C PRO A 204 29.64 22.13 -9.00
N GLY A 205 28.61 22.98 -8.93
CA GLY A 205 27.65 23.18 -10.00
C GLY A 205 26.54 22.12 -10.10
N GLY A 206 26.59 21.07 -9.29
CA GLY A 206 25.53 20.04 -9.23
C GLY A 206 24.43 20.41 -8.24
N SER A 207 23.17 20.11 -8.59
CA SER A 207 22.00 20.34 -7.74
C SER A 207 21.18 19.07 -7.49
N ARG A 208 21.52 17.95 -8.14
CA ARG A 208 20.80 16.67 -8.04
C ARG A 208 21.42 15.78 -6.98
N ALA A 209 20.65 14.87 -6.42
CA ALA A 209 21.18 13.85 -5.49
C ALA A 209 22.27 12.97 -6.15
N THR A 210 22.19 12.77 -7.46
CA THR A 210 23.21 12.04 -8.25
C THR A 210 24.51 12.83 -8.47
N ASP A 211 24.50 14.15 -8.25
CA ASP A 211 25.68 15.03 -8.40
C ASP A 211 26.50 15.09 -7.10
N GLN A 212 26.27 14.18 -6.19
CA GLN A 212 26.99 14.07 -4.92
C GLN A 212 28.09 13.02 -5.00
N LYS A 213 29.05 13.10 -4.08
CA LYS A 213 30.06 12.08 -3.86
C LYS A 213 30.19 11.77 -2.37
N ALA A 214 30.25 10.49 -2.04
CA ALA A 214 30.63 10.04 -0.70
C ALA A 214 32.16 9.98 -0.59
N VAL A 215 32.72 10.47 0.52
CA VAL A 215 34.16 10.52 0.78
C VAL A 215 34.44 9.95 2.15
N CYS A 216 35.36 9.02 2.27
CA CYS A 216 35.85 8.55 3.55
C CYS A 216 37.00 9.45 4.04
N LEU A 217 36.83 10.09 5.18
CA LEU A 217 37.85 10.96 5.77
C LEU A 217 39.07 10.19 6.33
N THR A 218 38.87 8.90 6.64
CA THR A 218 39.89 8.05 7.23
C THR A 218 40.89 7.58 6.20
N CYS A 219 40.49 7.17 5.02
CA CYS A 219 41.33 6.60 3.98
C CYS A 219 41.39 7.43 2.69
N GLY A 220 40.59 8.47 2.56
CA GLY A 220 40.53 9.34 1.39
C GLY A 220 39.81 8.75 0.15
N GLN A 221 39.30 7.52 0.25
CA GLN A 221 38.52 6.91 -0.85
C GLN A 221 37.23 7.66 -1.07
N GLU A 222 36.77 7.72 -2.33
CA GLU A 222 35.54 8.41 -2.70
C GLU A 222 34.73 7.64 -3.73
N PHE A 223 33.42 7.81 -3.67
CA PHE A 223 32.45 7.22 -4.61
C PHE A 223 31.51 8.29 -5.14
N PRO A 224 31.56 8.62 -6.44
CA PRO A 224 30.57 9.50 -7.09
C PRO A 224 29.23 8.78 -7.26
N VAL A 225 28.17 9.31 -6.65
CA VAL A 225 26.82 8.69 -6.64
C VAL A 225 26.30 8.38 -8.04
N ARG A 226 26.60 9.21 -9.03
CA ARG A 226 26.22 9.02 -10.44
C ARG A 226 26.68 7.67 -11.03
N GLN A 227 27.73 7.06 -10.50
CA GLN A 227 28.21 5.76 -11.00
C GLN A 227 27.19 4.65 -10.73
N ALA A 228 26.45 4.72 -9.62
CA ALA A 228 25.38 3.77 -9.31
C ALA A 228 24.14 3.91 -10.21
N PHE A 229 24.08 4.95 -11.04
CA PHE A 229 23.02 5.19 -12.03
C PHE A 229 23.52 5.07 -13.49
N SER A 230 24.75 4.60 -13.67
CA SER A 230 25.35 4.41 -14.99
C SER A 230 24.95 3.07 -15.61
N GLN A 231 25.27 2.87 -16.89
CA GLN A 231 25.06 1.59 -17.58
C GLN A 231 25.89 0.43 -16.96
N THR A 232 26.98 0.76 -16.28
CA THR A 232 27.84 -0.22 -15.58
C THR A 232 27.44 -0.42 -14.12
N ALA A 233 26.36 0.20 -13.65
CA ALA A 233 25.91 0.10 -12.26
C ALA A 233 25.74 -1.35 -11.77
N ALA A 234 25.23 -2.23 -12.63
CA ALA A 234 25.01 -3.65 -12.29
C ALA A 234 26.29 -4.39 -11.89
N SER A 235 27.49 -3.94 -12.34
CA SER A 235 28.76 -4.57 -12.00
C SER A 235 29.36 -4.07 -10.68
N ILE A 236 28.88 -2.94 -10.15
CA ILE A 236 29.39 -2.33 -8.93
C ILE A 236 28.44 -2.41 -7.75
N MET A 237 27.13 -2.54 -8.03
CA MET A 237 26.12 -2.67 -6.98
C MET A 237 26.17 -4.09 -6.37
N PRO A 238 26.08 -4.21 -5.04
CA PRO A 238 26.11 -5.51 -4.39
C PRO A 238 24.85 -6.34 -4.66
N GLY A 239 24.92 -7.64 -4.34
CA GLY A 239 23.77 -8.53 -4.36
C GLY A 239 22.70 -8.14 -3.34
N CYS A 240 21.47 -8.42 -3.68
CA CYS A 240 20.33 -8.15 -2.81
C CYS A 240 20.33 -9.11 -1.60
N ARG A 241 20.17 -8.57 -0.41
CA ARG A 241 20.09 -9.36 0.84
C ARG A 241 18.68 -9.86 1.16
N GLY A 242 17.68 -9.54 0.32
CA GLY A 242 16.30 -9.92 0.55
C GLY A 242 15.61 -9.13 1.68
N ARG A 243 15.98 -7.86 1.90
CA ARG A 243 15.44 -7.07 3.00
C ARG A 243 14.07 -6.48 2.69
N HIS A 244 13.15 -6.60 3.67
CA HIS A 244 11.84 -5.96 3.72
C HIS A 244 11.79 -4.96 4.89
N PRO A 245 12.25 -3.71 4.72
CA PRO A 245 12.33 -2.76 5.84
C PRO A 245 10.96 -2.40 6.44
N HIS A 246 9.88 -2.48 5.68
CA HIS A 246 8.51 -2.26 6.13
C HIS A 246 7.99 -3.39 7.03
N LEU A 247 8.60 -4.58 6.99
CA LEU A 247 8.28 -5.74 7.83
C LEU A 247 9.34 -6.01 8.90
N ASP A 248 10.44 -5.24 8.87
CA ASP A 248 11.63 -5.49 9.68
C ASP A 248 12.14 -6.94 9.55
N SER A 249 12.14 -7.47 8.33
CA SER A 249 12.43 -8.87 8.02
C SER A 249 13.31 -9.03 6.78
N TYR A 250 13.72 -10.27 6.54
CA TYR A 250 14.48 -10.67 5.37
C TYR A 250 13.83 -11.90 4.72
N THR A 251 13.93 -12.02 3.41
CA THR A 251 13.54 -13.23 2.69
C THR A 251 14.40 -14.41 3.10
N ASN A 252 13.78 -15.51 3.48
CA ASN A 252 14.48 -16.76 3.81
C ASN A 252 15.26 -17.27 2.59
N GLY A 253 16.54 -17.59 2.78
CA GLY A 253 17.42 -18.03 1.68
C GLY A 253 18.04 -16.89 0.86
N GLY A 254 17.74 -15.62 1.18
CA GLY A 254 18.29 -14.46 0.46
C GLY A 254 17.58 -14.16 -0.85
N CYS A 255 18.25 -13.40 -1.73
CA CYS A 255 17.75 -13.01 -3.04
C CYS A 255 18.89 -13.10 -4.07
N GLY A 256 18.63 -13.74 -5.21
CA GLY A 256 19.63 -13.89 -6.29
C GLY A 256 19.80 -12.65 -7.19
N ASN A 257 19.02 -11.58 -6.97
CA ASN A 257 19.08 -10.36 -7.78
C ASN A 257 20.20 -9.42 -7.31
N SER A 258 20.70 -8.58 -8.21
CA SER A 258 21.53 -7.42 -7.86
C SER A 258 20.64 -6.26 -7.41
N LEU A 259 21.21 -5.41 -6.54
CA LEU A 259 20.56 -4.15 -6.17
C LEU A 259 20.67 -3.12 -7.31
N VAL A 260 19.68 -2.28 -7.41
CA VAL A 260 19.62 -1.13 -8.33
C VAL A 260 19.44 0.13 -7.48
N ALA A 261 20.26 1.15 -7.77
CA ALA A 261 20.12 2.44 -7.10
C ALA A 261 18.82 3.14 -7.53
N GLN A 262 18.07 3.66 -6.56
CA GLN A 262 16.85 4.42 -6.81
C GLN A 262 16.85 5.73 -6.03
N LEU A 263 16.20 6.74 -6.59
CA LEU A 263 15.93 7.99 -5.88
C LEU A 263 14.68 7.86 -5.02
N VAL A 264 14.73 8.36 -3.80
CA VAL A 264 13.55 8.53 -2.98
C VAL A 264 12.57 9.47 -3.70
N GLY A 265 11.33 9.02 -3.87
CA GLY A 265 10.31 9.73 -4.63
C GLY A 265 10.32 9.49 -6.15
N ALA A 266 11.15 8.55 -6.64
CA ALA A 266 11.05 8.09 -8.04
C ALA A 266 9.73 7.36 -8.27
N SER A 267 9.11 7.55 -9.44
CA SER A 267 7.82 6.95 -9.79
C SER A 267 7.86 5.41 -9.81
N ASN A 268 9.02 4.83 -10.08
CA ASN A 268 9.24 3.38 -10.09
C ASN A 268 9.74 2.82 -8.74
N ALA A 269 9.69 3.61 -7.66
CA ALA A 269 10.08 3.14 -6.34
C ALA A 269 9.04 2.25 -5.68
N TRP A 270 7.78 2.35 -6.10
CA TRP A 270 6.68 1.59 -5.55
C TRP A 270 5.47 1.62 -6.49
N PHE A 271 4.94 0.45 -6.81
CA PHE A 271 3.71 0.27 -7.56
C PHE A 271 2.75 -0.60 -6.76
N PRO A 272 1.49 -0.19 -6.55
CA PRO A 272 0.51 -1.01 -5.85
C PRO A 272 0.14 -2.25 -6.65
N VAL A 273 -0.02 -3.37 -5.95
CA VAL A 273 -0.70 -4.56 -6.49
C VAL A 273 -2.00 -4.70 -5.74
N PHE A 274 -3.10 -4.35 -6.39
CA PHE A 274 -4.44 -4.33 -5.81
C PHE A 274 -5.45 -4.94 -6.77
N LYS A 275 -6.61 -5.33 -6.24
CA LYS A 275 -7.82 -5.59 -7.01
C LYS A 275 -8.91 -4.65 -6.54
N SER A 276 -9.80 -4.27 -7.44
CA SER A 276 -11.02 -3.51 -7.11
C SER A 276 -12.25 -4.18 -7.68
N ALA A 277 -13.39 -3.91 -7.05
CA ALA A 277 -14.69 -4.31 -7.53
C ALA A 277 -15.70 -3.21 -7.30
N LEU A 278 -16.63 -3.06 -8.24
CA LEU A 278 -17.81 -2.24 -8.06
C LEU A 278 -18.81 -2.97 -7.16
N SER A 279 -19.40 -2.27 -6.20
CA SER A 279 -20.52 -2.82 -5.44
C SER A 279 -21.77 -2.86 -6.32
N LEU A 280 -21.96 -3.99 -6.97
CA LEU A 280 -23.05 -4.18 -7.87
C LEU A 280 -24.34 -4.50 -7.10
N PRO A 281 -25.51 -4.14 -7.65
CA PRO A 281 -26.75 -4.72 -7.20
C PRO A 281 -26.65 -6.23 -7.37
N SER A 282 -26.62 -6.98 -6.29
CA SER A 282 -26.87 -8.40 -6.37
C SER A 282 -28.26 -8.56 -7.00
N GLY A 283 -28.38 -9.35 -8.05
CA GLY A 283 -29.70 -9.80 -8.53
C GLY A 283 -30.37 -10.71 -7.48
N ASP A 284 -29.74 -10.83 -6.35
CA ASP A 284 -30.13 -11.60 -5.20
C ASP A 284 -31.12 -10.82 -4.35
N SER A 285 -32.07 -11.51 -3.79
CA SER A 285 -33.02 -10.92 -2.84
C SER A 285 -32.27 -10.46 -1.57
N PRO A 286 -32.81 -9.54 -0.76
CA PRO A 286 -32.21 -9.19 0.55
C PRO A 286 -31.93 -10.43 1.43
N LEU A 287 -32.66 -11.51 1.21
CA LEU A 287 -32.38 -12.80 1.84
C LEU A 287 -31.09 -13.43 1.34
N ASP A 288 -30.85 -13.44 0.02
CA ASP A 288 -29.63 -14.01 -0.55
C ASP A 288 -28.39 -13.22 -0.06
N GLU A 289 -28.51 -11.90 0.10
CA GLU A 289 -27.45 -11.04 0.68
C GLU A 289 -27.18 -11.38 2.15
N ALA A 290 -28.23 -11.56 2.96
CA ALA A 290 -28.11 -11.94 4.36
C ALA A 290 -27.51 -13.36 4.52
N VAL A 291 -27.88 -14.29 3.64
CA VAL A 291 -27.30 -15.63 3.58
C VAL A 291 -25.81 -15.55 3.16
N ALA A 292 -25.47 -14.70 2.20
CA ALA A 292 -24.09 -14.51 1.79
C ALA A 292 -23.20 -13.95 2.92
N ALA A 293 -23.70 -12.99 3.68
CA ALA A 293 -22.99 -12.41 4.81
C ALA A 293 -22.73 -13.42 5.95
N ALA A 294 -23.63 -14.38 6.14
CA ALA A 294 -23.53 -15.43 7.15
C ALA A 294 -22.95 -16.75 6.59
N TRP A 295 -22.44 -16.76 5.34
CA TRP A 295 -22.08 -17.99 4.63
C TRP A 295 -21.07 -18.87 5.37
N HIS A 296 -20.09 -18.28 6.02
CA HIS A 296 -19.09 -19.00 6.82
C HIS A 296 -19.68 -19.89 7.94
N LEU A 297 -20.93 -19.63 8.37
CA LEU A 297 -21.68 -20.46 9.33
C LEU A 297 -22.65 -21.42 8.62
N LEU A 298 -23.08 -21.05 7.40
CA LEU A 298 -24.15 -21.74 6.68
C LEU A 298 -23.62 -22.74 5.65
N GLU A 299 -22.38 -22.61 5.19
CA GLU A 299 -21.79 -23.50 4.16
C GLU A 299 -21.81 -24.99 4.55
N ALA A 300 -21.64 -25.29 5.84
CA ALA A 300 -21.63 -26.66 6.37
C ALA A 300 -23.05 -27.18 6.73
N VAL A 301 -24.10 -26.39 6.51
CA VAL A 301 -25.48 -26.78 6.82
C VAL A 301 -25.98 -27.77 5.78
N THR A 302 -26.31 -28.98 6.22
CA THR A 302 -26.77 -30.07 5.37
C THR A 302 -28.26 -30.41 5.54
N ALA A 303 -28.94 -29.76 6.48
CA ALA A 303 -30.34 -30.01 6.77
C ALA A 303 -31.03 -28.81 7.41
N LYS A 304 -32.28 -28.56 7.03
CA LYS A 304 -33.08 -27.45 7.52
C LYS A 304 -33.14 -27.29 9.07
N PRO A 305 -33.23 -28.37 9.91
CA PRO A 305 -33.22 -28.18 11.37
C PRO A 305 -31.98 -27.46 11.90
N MET A 306 -30.85 -27.51 11.20
CA MET A 306 -29.65 -26.79 11.59
C MET A 306 -29.83 -25.27 11.38
N VAL A 307 -30.60 -24.85 10.36
CA VAL A 307 -30.91 -23.44 10.11
C VAL A 307 -31.68 -22.85 11.28
N ASP A 308 -32.71 -23.57 11.80
CA ASP A 308 -33.49 -23.14 12.96
C ASP A 308 -32.63 -22.89 14.21
N VAL A 309 -31.55 -23.62 14.37
CA VAL A 309 -30.61 -23.46 15.48
C VAL A 309 -29.70 -22.25 15.25
N LEU A 310 -29.13 -22.14 14.06
CA LEU A 310 -28.21 -21.05 13.72
C LEU A 310 -28.87 -19.69 13.71
N MET A 311 -30.11 -19.57 13.24
CA MET A 311 -30.90 -18.34 13.26
C MET A 311 -31.11 -17.77 14.68
N ARG A 312 -30.91 -18.56 15.73
CA ARG A 312 -30.97 -18.10 17.13
C ARG A 312 -29.68 -17.47 17.62
N THR A 313 -28.58 -17.64 16.91
CA THR A 313 -27.28 -17.04 17.26
C THR A 313 -27.26 -15.55 16.90
N GLU A 314 -26.41 -14.77 17.55
CA GLU A 314 -26.27 -13.34 17.24
C GLU A 314 -25.68 -13.08 15.85
N ASP A 315 -24.80 -13.95 15.39
CA ASP A 315 -24.15 -13.82 14.08
C ASP A 315 -25.13 -14.01 12.91
N CYS A 316 -26.23 -14.75 13.14
CA CYS A 316 -27.32 -14.94 12.17
C CYS A 316 -28.52 -14.03 12.45
N ARG A 317 -28.39 -12.98 13.26
CA ARG A 317 -29.47 -12.04 13.59
C ARG A 317 -30.18 -11.44 12.36
N PRO A 318 -29.48 -11.03 11.28
CA PRO A 318 -30.14 -10.50 10.08
C PRO A 318 -31.11 -11.51 9.44
N LEU A 319 -30.83 -12.81 9.51
CA LEU A 319 -31.68 -13.84 8.91
C LEU A 319 -33.03 -14.04 9.62
N ARG A 320 -33.25 -13.45 10.79
CA ARG A 320 -34.49 -13.58 11.57
C ARG A 320 -35.70 -12.85 10.95
N GLU A 321 -35.47 -12.04 9.92
CA GLU A 321 -36.55 -11.37 9.17
C GLU A 321 -37.30 -12.34 8.23
N TRP A 322 -36.72 -13.52 7.96
CA TRP A 322 -37.24 -14.55 7.08
C TRP A 322 -37.54 -15.83 7.85
N THR A 323 -38.35 -16.69 7.23
CA THR A 323 -38.63 -18.02 7.78
C THR A 323 -37.46 -18.98 7.55
N ALA A 324 -37.31 -20.01 8.38
CA ALA A 324 -36.29 -21.02 8.20
C ALA A 324 -36.41 -21.77 6.86
N ASP A 325 -37.64 -21.84 6.28
CA ASP A 325 -37.86 -22.40 4.95
C ASP A 325 -37.30 -21.56 3.85
N GLU A 326 -37.47 -20.25 3.91
CA GLU A 326 -36.91 -19.30 2.93
C GLU A 326 -35.38 -19.29 3.01
N VAL A 327 -34.80 -19.24 4.23
CA VAL A 327 -33.36 -19.28 4.44
C VAL A 327 -32.77 -20.60 3.95
N TRP A 328 -33.44 -21.73 4.21
CA TRP A 328 -32.98 -23.04 3.72
C TRP A 328 -32.99 -23.11 2.18
N ALA A 329 -34.04 -22.64 1.54
CA ALA A 329 -34.15 -22.60 0.09
C ALA A 329 -33.02 -21.74 -0.53
N ALA A 330 -32.69 -20.61 0.09
CA ALA A 330 -31.58 -19.75 -0.35
C ALA A 330 -30.20 -20.43 -0.15
N ILE A 331 -30.03 -21.20 0.94
CA ILE A 331 -28.81 -22.01 1.16
C ILE A 331 -28.67 -23.09 0.10
N GLU A 332 -29.75 -23.88 -0.16
CA GLU A 332 -29.76 -24.93 -1.19
C GLU A 332 -29.46 -24.36 -2.59
N LYS A 333 -30.07 -23.22 -2.93
CA LYS A 333 -29.82 -22.48 -4.19
C LYS A 333 -28.33 -22.17 -4.31
N ARG A 334 -27.70 -21.65 -3.24
CA ARG A 334 -26.29 -21.28 -3.24
C ARG A 334 -25.33 -22.49 -3.25
N GLN A 335 -25.66 -23.57 -2.51
CA GLN A 335 -24.89 -24.81 -2.51
C GLN A 335 -24.98 -25.58 -3.86
N SER A 336 -26.10 -25.43 -4.58
CA SER A 336 -26.34 -26.07 -5.88
C SER A 336 -25.91 -25.18 -7.06
N ALA A 337 -25.53 -23.92 -6.81
CA ALA A 337 -24.92 -23.10 -7.85
C ALA A 337 -23.66 -23.82 -8.36
N PRO A 338 -23.48 -24.00 -9.68
CA PRO A 338 -22.25 -24.52 -10.21
C PRO A 338 -21.10 -23.64 -9.72
N ASP A 339 -19.96 -24.26 -9.38
CA ASP A 339 -18.73 -23.51 -9.15
C ASP A 339 -18.55 -22.62 -10.37
N ASP A 340 -18.81 -21.34 -10.19
CA ASP A 340 -18.79 -20.39 -11.29
C ASP A 340 -17.31 -20.25 -11.68
N GLU A 341 -16.93 -20.88 -12.81
CA GLU A 341 -15.58 -20.69 -13.40
C GLU A 341 -15.31 -19.18 -13.64
N ASP A 342 -16.38 -18.37 -13.67
CA ASP A 342 -16.36 -16.90 -13.73
C ASP A 342 -16.11 -16.22 -12.36
N ALA A 343 -15.99 -16.96 -11.25
CA ALA A 343 -15.75 -16.35 -9.93
C ALA A 343 -14.41 -15.58 -9.83
N GLU A 344 -13.47 -15.84 -10.73
CA GLU A 344 -12.22 -15.11 -10.84
C GLU A 344 -12.37 -13.76 -11.54
N ASP A 345 -13.32 -13.62 -12.48
CA ASP A 345 -13.48 -12.40 -13.28
C ASP A 345 -14.45 -11.41 -12.61
N LEU A 346 -13.87 -10.39 -11.97
CA LEU A 346 -14.64 -9.27 -11.40
C LEU A 346 -15.29 -8.40 -12.48
N LEU A 347 -14.71 -8.34 -13.68
CA LEU A 347 -15.13 -7.42 -14.73
C LEU A 347 -16.38 -7.90 -15.47
N LEU A 348 -16.54 -9.22 -15.65
CA LEU A 348 -17.67 -9.75 -16.41
C LEU A 348 -19.03 -9.47 -15.77
N PRO A 349 -19.24 -9.64 -14.47
CA PRO A 349 -20.46 -9.19 -13.78
C PRO A 349 -20.69 -7.69 -13.88
N GLU A 350 -19.63 -6.90 -13.76
CA GLU A 350 -19.70 -5.43 -13.90
C GLU A 350 -20.14 -5.02 -15.30
N TRP A 351 -19.55 -5.65 -16.31
CA TRP A 351 -19.95 -5.47 -17.70
C TRP A 351 -21.40 -5.81 -17.94
N ARG A 352 -21.90 -6.94 -17.40
CA ARG A 352 -23.30 -7.38 -17.53
C ARG A 352 -24.26 -6.35 -16.96
N VAL A 353 -23.96 -5.80 -15.77
CA VAL A 353 -24.80 -4.79 -15.11
C VAL A 353 -24.78 -3.47 -15.87
N LEU A 354 -23.60 -2.98 -16.25
CA LEU A 354 -23.43 -1.70 -16.94
C LEU A 354 -24.00 -1.73 -18.38
N THR A 355 -24.05 -2.89 -19.02
CA THR A 355 -24.66 -3.04 -20.35
C THR A 355 -26.13 -3.42 -20.34
N ASN A 356 -26.70 -3.71 -19.17
CA ASN A 356 -28.13 -4.02 -19.04
C ASN A 356 -28.97 -2.77 -19.36
N PRO A 357 -29.95 -2.84 -20.28
CA PRO A 357 -30.86 -1.73 -20.56
C PRO A 357 -31.68 -1.27 -19.34
N HIS A 358 -31.94 -2.18 -18.41
CA HIS A 358 -32.74 -1.94 -17.20
C HIS A 358 -31.97 -2.47 -15.96
N PRO A 359 -30.86 -1.82 -15.59
CA PRO A 359 -30.05 -2.28 -14.47
C PRO A 359 -30.84 -2.15 -13.17
N PRO A 360 -30.67 -3.10 -12.24
CA PRO A 360 -31.22 -2.96 -10.91
C PRO A 360 -30.58 -1.77 -10.20
N SER A 361 -31.31 -1.11 -9.30
CA SER A 361 -30.85 0.03 -8.54
C SER A 361 -30.80 -0.31 -7.05
N THR A 362 -29.70 0.08 -6.38
CA THR A 362 -29.52 -0.03 -4.93
C THR A 362 -29.14 1.32 -4.33
N GLU A 363 -28.93 1.37 -3.01
CA GLU A 363 -28.37 2.56 -2.37
C GLU A 363 -26.93 2.87 -2.83
N GLU A 364 -26.19 1.87 -3.27
CA GLU A 364 -24.77 1.96 -3.65
C GLU A 364 -24.53 2.01 -5.15
N PHE A 365 -25.53 1.65 -5.96
CA PHE A 365 -25.44 1.63 -7.42
C PHE A 365 -26.72 2.12 -8.09
N HIS A 366 -26.59 3.08 -8.99
CA HIS A 366 -27.66 3.50 -9.91
C HIS A 366 -27.07 3.95 -11.24
N SER A 367 -27.63 3.43 -12.34
CA SER A 367 -27.20 3.82 -13.68
C SER A 367 -28.38 4.04 -14.62
N THR A 368 -28.18 4.90 -15.61
CA THR A 368 -29.20 5.28 -16.60
C THR A 368 -28.57 5.26 -17.99
N GLN A 369 -29.25 4.64 -18.95
CA GLN A 369 -28.87 4.70 -20.35
C GLN A 369 -29.20 6.09 -20.89
N VAL A 370 -28.17 6.88 -21.23
CA VAL A 370 -28.36 8.25 -21.72
C VAL A 370 -28.13 8.38 -23.23
N GLY A 371 -27.50 7.37 -23.82
CA GLY A 371 -27.10 7.40 -25.24
C GLY A 371 -26.01 8.42 -25.56
N PRO A 372 -25.32 8.26 -26.68
CA PRO A 372 -24.31 9.21 -27.12
C PRO A 372 -24.94 10.44 -27.74
N PRO A 373 -24.22 11.56 -27.83
CA PRO A 373 -24.64 12.70 -28.62
C PRO A 373 -24.94 12.30 -30.07
N ALA A 374 -25.90 12.99 -30.73
CA ALA A 374 -26.43 12.63 -32.03
C ALA A 374 -25.35 12.38 -33.12
N LYS A 375 -24.22 13.08 -33.03
CA LYS A 375 -23.07 12.91 -33.95
C LYS A 375 -22.35 11.55 -33.78
N TYR A 376 -22.50 10.87 -32.65
CA TYR A 376 -21.74 9.69 -32.28
C TYR A 376 -22.63 8.46 -32.03
N THR A 377 -23.89 8.48 -32.43
CA THR A 377 -24.87 7.41 -32.17
C THR A 377 -24.48 6.04 -32.73
N SER A 378 -23.64 6.00 -33.79
CA SER A 378 -23.12 4.77 -34.37
C SER A 378 -21.83 4.27 -33.73
N LEU A 379 -21.21 5.08 -32.85
CA LEU A 379 -19.87 4.78 -32.32
C LEU A 379 -19.88 4.29 -30.87
N ALA A 380 -20.91 4.59 -30.10
CA ALA A 380 -20.92 4.23 -28.70
C ALA A 380 -22.33 4.15 -28.10
N ASN A 381 -22.46 3.36 -27.02
CA ASN A 381 -23.52 3.52 -26.02
C ASN A 381 -22.93 4.22 -24.80
N VAL A 382 -23.69 5.13 -24.20
CA VAL A 382 -23.27 5.87 -23.01
C VAL A 382 -24.23 5.63 -21.88
N VAL A 383 -23.71 5.24 -20.73
CA VAL A 383 -24.44 5.01 -19.49
C VAL A 383 -23.93 6.01 -18.46
N ALA A 384 -24.80 6.81 -17.91
CA ALA A 384 -24.49 7.63 -16.74
C ALA A 384 -24.66 6.78 -15.48
N VAL A 385 -23.65 6.79 -14.62
CA VAL A 385 -23.69 6.12 -13.33
C VAL A 385 -23.64 7.22 -12.28
N ASP A 386 -24.78 7.52 -11.69
CA ASP A 386 -24.96 8.63 -10.74
C ASP A 386 -24.83 8.20 -9.28
N ARG A 387 -24.69 6.90 -9.03
CA ARG A 387 -24.24 6.34 -7.75
C ARG A 387 -23.39 5.12 -8.02
N LEU A 388 -22.16 5.16 -7.50
CA LEU A 388 -21.19 4.09 -7.63
C LEU A 388 -20.40 3.96 -6.34
N ARG A 389 -20.27 2.75 -5.84
CA ARG A 389 -19.30 2.40 -4.80
C ARG A 389 -18.29 1.44 -5.38
N GLU A 390 -17.02 1.78 -5.25
CA GLU A 390 -15.89 0.92 -5.59
C GLU A 390 -15.13 0.58 -4.32
N VAL A 391 -14.78 -0.68 -4.17
CA VAL A 391 -13.88 -1.16 -3.11
C VAL A 391 -12.60 -1.63 -3.75
N ALA A 392 -11.47 -1.07 -3.31
CA ALA A 392 -10.14 -1.48 -3.72
C ALA A 392 -9.36 -2.03 -2.53
N ALA A 393 -8.67 -3.16 -2.69
CA ALA A 393 -7.88 -3.80 -1.65
C ALA A 393 -6.44 -4.06 -2.12
N LEU A 394 -5.47 -3.61 -1.31
CA LEU A 394 -4.04 -3.81 -1.56
C LEU A 394 -3.62 -5.18 -1.02
N PHE A 395 -2.96 -5.99 -1.84
CA PHE A 395 -2.46 -7.30 -1.43
C PHE A 395 -0.96 -7.50 -1.70
N GLY A 396 -0.28 -6.45 -2.17
CA GLY A 396 1.16 -6.44 -2.40
C GLY A 396 1.61 -5.16 -3.10
N PHE A 397 2.86 -5.14 -3.50
CA PHE A 397 3.43 -4.08 -4.33
C PHE A 397 4.65 -4.59 -5.09
N THR A 398 5.02 -3.89 -6.16
CA THR A 398 6.27 -4.15 -6.89
C THR A 398 7.19 -2.93 -6.85
N ARG A 399 8.44 -3.11 -7.26
CA ARG A 399 9.44 -2.05 -7.42
C ARG A 399 10.16 -2.22 -8.74
N ILE A 400 10.63 -1.13 -9.31
CA ILE A 400 11.42 -1.05 -10.55
C ILE A 400 10.55 -1.26 -11.79
N ALA A 401 9.83 -2.38 -11.87
CA ALA A 401 8.90 -2.70 -12.95
C ALA A 401 7.45 -2.54 -12.48
N SER A 402 6.59 -2.00 -13.34
CA SER A 402 5.15 -1.94 -13.09
C SER A 402 4.56 -3.36 -13.08
N PRO A 403 3.53 -3.63 -12.27
CA PRO A 403 2.76 -4.85 -12.40
C PRO A 403 2.12 -5.03 -13.79
N ASP A 404 1.81 -3.93 -14.48
CA ASP A 404 1.23 -3.94 -15.83
C ASP A 404 2.24 -4.36 -16.92
N ASP A 405 3.56 -4.32 -16.62
CA ASP A 405 4.61 -4.77 -17.54
C ASP A 405 4.80 -6.31 -17.53
N ALA A 406 4.05 -7.03 -16.71
CA ALA A 406 4.11 -8.50 -16.66
C ALA A 406 3.24 -9.10 -17.78
N ASP A 407 3.86 -9.84 -18.70
CA ASP A 407 3.19 -10.48 -19.85
C ASP A 407 2.14 -11.54 -19.46
N ASP A 408 2.08 -11.94 -18.19
CA ASP A 408 1.11 -12.88 -17.64
C ASP A 408 0.78 -12.65 -16.16
N ALA A 409 -0.38 -13.16 -15.73
CA ALA A 409 -0.82 -13.12 -14.35
C ALA A 409 0.16 -13.83 -13.37
N GLY A 410 0.96 -14.78 -13.86
CA GLY A 410 1.97 -15.48 -13.07
C GLY A 410 3.18 -14.61 -12.74
N GLY A 411 3.61 -13.75 -13.65
CA GLY A 411 4.71 -12.80 -13.45
C GLY A 411 4.39 -11.73 -12.41
N LEU A 412 3.13 -11.29 -12.34
CA LEU A 412 2.63 -10.34 -11.34
C LEU A 412 2.78 -10.85 -9.91
N ILE A 413 2.54 -12.15 -9.70
CA ILE A 413 2.62 -12.78 -8.38
C ILE A 413 4.07 -13.04 -7.97
N ALA A 414 4.94 -13.38 -8.92
CA ALA A 414 6.32 -13.79 -8.66
C ALA A 414 7.20 -12.67 -8.08
N ASN A 415 6.99 -11.41 -8.49
CA ASN A 415 7.78 -10.25 -8.07
C ASN A 415 7.09 -9.38 -7.02
N ARG A 416 5.95 -9.83 -6.51
CA ARG A 416 5.17 -9.11 -5.52
C ARG A 416 5.82 -9.18 -4.15
N ALA A 417 6.14 -8.02 -3.59
CA ALA A 417 6.57 -7.92 -2.20
C ALA A 417 5.38 -8.14 -1.23
N PRO A 418 5.60 -8.88 -0.12
CA PRO A 418 4.56 -9.13 0.87
C PRO A 418 4.22 -7.87 1.67
N ILE A 419 2.98 -7.79 2.15
CA ILE A 419 2.50 -6.71 3.03
C ILE A 419 2.44 -7.12 4.51
N ALA A 420 2.74 -8.38 4.79
CA ALA A 420 2.77 -8.99 6.13
C ALA A 420 3.90 -10.00 6.21
N VAL A 421 4.35 -10.33 7.42
CA VAL A 421 5.37 -11.36 7.67
C VAL A 421 4.82 -12.76 7.42
N ALA A 422 3.57 -13.00 7.81
CA ALA A 422 2.85 -14.26 7.55
C ALA A 422 1.75 -14.05 6.52
N ALA A 423 1.16 -15.13 6.03
CA ALA A 423 -0.01 -15.09 5.17
C ALA A 423 -1.13 -14.30 5.85
N PRO A 424 -1.62 -13.19 5.24
CA PRO A 424 -2.57 -12.31 5.88
C PRO A 424 -3.97 -12.93 5.96
N THR A 425 -4.63 -12.75 7.11
CA THR A 425 -6.05 -13.10 7.29
C THR A 425 -6.98 -11.93 6.93
N TRP A 426 -6.45 -10.75 6.74
CA TRP A 426 -7.18 -9.58 6.28
C TRP A 426 -6.29 -8.70 5.38
N LEU A 427 -6.93 -7.88 4.53
CA LEU A 427 -6.22 -6.95 3.66
C LEU A 427 -6.72 -5.50 3.88
N PRO A 428 -5.82 -4.51 3.75
CA PRO A 428 -6.21 -3.11 3.77
C PRO A 428 -7.02 -2.77 2.51
N ALA A 429 -8.16 -2.13 2.73
CA ALA A 429 -9.06 -1.73 1.68
C ALA A 429 -9.55 -0.29 1.88
N SER A 430 -9.95 0.32 0.79
CA SER A 430 -10.64 1.61 0.78
C SER A 430 -11.88 1.53 -0.09
N GLU A 431 -12.91 2.26 0.31
CA GLU A 431 -14.09 2.46 -0.51
C GLU A 431 -14.13 3.89 -1.04
N THR A 432 -14.52 4.01 -2.29
CA THR A 432 -14.72 5.27 -2.99
C THR A 432 -16.15 5.31 -3.48
N ARG A 433 -16.84 6.41 -3.21
CA ARG A 433 -18.20 6.66 -3.72
C ARG A 433 -18.15 7.84 -4.66
N GLY A 434 -18.86 7.74 -5.77
CA GLY A 434 -18.83 8.78 -6.79
C GLY A 434 -19.84 8.55 -7.90
N GLU A 435 -19.59 9.22 -8.98
CA GLU A 435 -20.34 9.18 -10.22
C GLU A 435 -19.40 8.82 -11.35
N GLY A 436 -19.93 8.25 -12.42
CA GLY A 436 -19.11 7.83 -13.57
C GLY A 436 -19.88 7.86 -14.89
N ILE A 437 -19.13 7.71 -15.95
CA ILE A 437 -19.69 7.50 -17.29
C ILE A 437 -19.06 6.21 -17.84
N PHE A 438 -19.93 5.25 -18.18
CA PHE A 438 -19.50 4.05 -18.89
C PHE A 438 -19.79 4.21 -20.38
N ILE A 439 -18.80 3.95 -21.22
CA ILE A 439 -18.88 4.06 -22.67
C ILE A 439 -18.58 2.69 -23.29
N LYS A 440 -19.57 2.13 -23.98
CA LYS A 440 -19.42 0.88 -24.73
C LYS A 440 -19.27 1.16 -26.21
N PHE A 441 -18.16 0.76 -26.80
CA PHE A 441 -17.96 0.81 -28.23
C PHE A 441 -18.52 -0.45 -28.90
N PRO A 442 -19.20 -0.34 -30.06
CA PRO A 442 -19.58 -1.50 -30.86
C PRO A 442 -18.35 -2.29 -31.31
N GLU A 443 -18.40 -3.61 -31.26
CA GLU A 443 -17.30 -4.48 -31.64
C GLU A 443 -16.74 -4.17 -33.04
N GLN A 444 -17.65 -3.92 -34.01
CA GLN A 444 -17.25 -3.57 -35.37
C GLN A 444 -16.44 -2.25 -35.45
N ALA A 445 -16.75 -1.27 -34.58
CA ALA A 445 -16.00 -0.02 -34.52
C ALA A 445 -14.60 -0.23 -33.95
N VAL A 446 -14.46 -1.11 -32.95
CA VAL A 446 -13.16 -1.48 -32.36
C VAL A 446 -12.29 -2.18 -33.41
N VAL A 447 -12.83 -3.21 -34.08
CA VAL A 447 -12.11 -3.94 -35.13
C VAL A 447 -11.65 -3.02 -36.28
N GLN A 448 -12.52 -2.08 -36.70
CA GLN A 448 -12.14 -1.10 -37.74
C GLN A 448 -11.05 -0.16 -37.24
N TRP A 449 -11.08 0.25 -36.00
CA TRP A 449 -10.07 1.12 -35.40
C TRP A 449 -8.73 0.41 -35.28
N GLU A 450 -8.70 -0.82 -34.81
CA GLU A 450 -7.49 -1.67 -34.74
C GLU A 450 -6.86 -1.86 -36.12
N ALA A 451 -7.66 -2.24 -37.11
CA ALA A 451 -7.19 -2.41 -38.50
C ALA A 451 -6.61 -1.12 -39.11
N HIS A 452 -7.16 0.05 -38.74
CA HIS A 452 -6.64 1.33 -39.18
C HIS A 452 -5.31 1.69 -38.50
N TYR A 453 -5.19 1.38 -37.21
CA TYR A 453 -3.96 1.63 -36.45
C TYR A 453 -2.82 0.72 -36.89
N ASP A 454 -3.08 -0.56 -37.12
CA ASP A 454 -2.08 -1.50 -37.63
C ASP A 454 -1.57 -1.08 -39.01
N ALA A 455 -2.46 -0.59 -39.90
CA ALA A 455 -2.09 -0.11 -41.22
C ALA A 455 -1.21 1.16 -41.18
N GLU A 456 -1.32 1.99 -40.14
CA GLU A 456 -0.52 3.20 -39.98
C GLU A 456 0.75 2.99 -39.14
N GLY A 457 0.98 1.79 -38.59
CA GLY A 457 2.15 1.44 -37.78
C GLY A 457 2.26 2.27 -36.50
N ARG A 458 1.14 2.69 -35.92
CA ARG A 458 1.07 3.56 -34.74
C ARG A 458 0.89 2.80 -33.43
N TYR A 459 0.87 1.47 -33.47
CA TYR A 459 0.95 0.67 -32.25
C TYR A 459 2.41 0.59 -31.77
N PRO A 460 2.68 0.80 -30.46
CA PRO A 460 4.02 0.73 -29.92
C PRO A 460 4.61 -0.69 -29.98
#